data_b0bb0a27fcc32f9606b5ccb91db1acac
#
_entry.id   b0bb0a27fcc32f9606b5ccb91db1acac
#
_cell.length_a   1.000
_cell.length_b   1.000
_cell.length_c   1.000
_cell.angle_alpha   90.00
_cell.angle_beta   90.00
_cell.angle_gamma   90.00
#
_symmetry.space_group_name_H-M   'P 1'
#
loop_
_entity.id
_entity.type
_entity.pdbx_description
1 polymer ?
#
loop_
_entity_poly.entity_id
_entity_poly.type
_entity_poly.pdbx_seq_one_letter_code
_entity_poly.pdbx_strand_id
1 'polypeptide(L)'
;AKSNRWKWLKGVEEASEPRDEWQKRDFSDIPWTTGTAPFGYGREGVQTMFGDMRNNFTTVYLRHEIELDSPVSMGSLQFHATYDDGFAIWINGFELARVGLPAGELPFNGRASESDFAPREWSAIVPAAKIPSLVPGRNIVAVHLFNTRPDSTDLFFDLSLTSSQSTDADSDKLPDEWEQRVIRANLDDAVSSIGDVLPSDDFDGDGLTNRWELAAGTDPVNPFSAIRLKAERGRDGTPQLQWQAKPHRVYQLQGKRRLAADTPWETLQQFQPVFAPTGENRVTPLDHFQSRSGFFRLRLVGDQ
;
A
#
# COMPACT_ATOMS: atom_id res chain seq x y z
N ALA A 1 -10.83 19.37 -2.85
CA ALA A 1 -11.81 18.29 -2.95
C ALA A 1 -11.55 17.53 -4.25
N LYS A 2 -10.87 16.41 -4.20
CA LYS A 2 -10.74 15.49 -5.33
C LYS A 2 -12.06 14.73 -5.46
N SER A 3 -12.43 14.41 -6.68
CA SER A 3 -13.71 13.90 -7.12
C SER A 3 -14.19 12.72 -6.26
N ASN A 4 -15.41 12.81 -5.73
CA ASN A 4 -16.14 11.72 -5.07
C ASN A 4 -16.63 10.68 -6.11
N ARG A 5 -15.82 10.44 -7.14
CA ARG A 5 -16.14 9.58 -8.28
C ARG A 5 -15.47 8.22 -8.12
N TRP A 6 -16.27 7.19 -8.19
CA TRP A 6 -15.88 5.80 -8.13
C TRP A 6 -16.10 5.13 -9.49
N LYS A 7 -15.33 4.10 -9.75
CA LYS A 7 -15.62 3.10 -10.78
C LYS A 7 -16.34 1.93 -10.12
N TRP A 8 -17.36 1.38 -10.81
CA TRP A 8 -18.10 0.25 -10.30
C TRP A 8 -18.47 -0.75 -11.39
N LEU A 9 -18.62 -2.03 -10.98
CA LEU A 9 -18.98 -3.15 -11.84
C LEU A 9 -19.98 -4.05 -11.09
N LYS A 10 -21.00 -4.54 -11.79
CA LYS A 10 -21.95 -5.53 -11.25
C LYS A 10 -21.27 -6.88 -11.08
N GLY A 11 -21.52 -7.57 -9.99
CA GLY A 11 -21.04 -8.92 -9.73
C GLY A 11 -21.83 -9.99 -10.48
N VAL A 12 -21.89 -9.90 -11.79
CA VAL A 12 -22.50 -10.92 -12.68
C VAL A 12 -21.47 -11.92 -13.19
N GLU A 13 -20.20 -11.57 -13.07
CA GLU A 13 -19.00 -12.38 -13.36
C GLU A 13 -17.83 -11.88 -12.51
N GLU A 14 -16.71 -12.60 -12.53
CA GLU A 14 -15.49 -12.14 -11.82
C GLU A 14 -14.97 -10.86 -12.46
N ALA A 15 -14.56 -9.91 -11.61
CA ALA A 15 -14.09 -8.60 -12.06
C ALA A 15 -12.75 -8.65 -12.80
N SER A 16 -11.99 -9.73 -12.61
CA SER A 16 -10.70 -9.96 -13.26
C SER A 16 -10.29 -11.43 -13.22
N GLU A 17 -9.32 -11.77 -14.07
CA GLU A 17 -8.55 -13.01 -14.02
C GLU A 17 -7.05 -12.66 -14.00
N PRO A 18 -6.30 -12.96 -12.91
CA PRO A 18 -6.73 -13.58 -11.64
C PRO A 18 -7.76 -12.75 -10.87
N ARG A 19 -8.54 -13.42 -9.99
CA ARG A 19 -9.66 -12.80 -9.27
C ARG A 19 -9.31 -11.58 -8.41
N ASP A 20 -8.07 -11.48 -7.96
CA ASP A 20 -7.57 -10.40 -7.11
C ASP A 20 -6.96 -9.23 -7.90
N GLU A 21 -6.83 -9.35 -9.24
CA GLU A 21 -6.16 -8.33 -10.06
C GLU A 21 -6.88 -6.98 -10.02
N TRP A 22 -8.22 -6.99 -10.00
CA TRP A 22 -9.03 -5.77 -9.93
C TRP A 22 -8.79 -4.93 -8.66
N GLN A 23 -8.24 -5.51 -7.60
CA GLN A 23 -7.93 -4.80 -6.35
C GLN A 23 -6.62 -4.02 -6.44
N LYS A 24 -5.78 -4.32 -7.45
CA LYS A 24 -4.44 -3.79 -7.58
C LYS A 24 -4.43 -2.43 -8.31
N ARG A 25 -3.38 -1.67 -8.05
CA ARG A 25 -3.22 -0.31 -8.57
C ARG A 25 -3.19 -0.25 -10.09
N ASP A 26 -2.52 -1.21 -10.72
CA ASP A 26 -2.22 -1.17 -12.15
C ASP A 26 -3.32 -1.82 -13.01
N PHE A 27 -4.39 -2.31 -12.38
CA PHE A 27 -5.57 -2.83 -13.09
C PHE A 27 -6.31 -1.72 -13.83
N SER A 28 -6.72 -2.00 -15.06
CA SER A 28 -7.48 -1.06 -15.90
C SER A 28 -8.98 -1.20 -15.67
N ASP A 29 -9.57 -0.20 -15.06
CA ASP A 29 -11.02 -0.11 -14.84
C ASP A 29 -11.74 0.82 -15.87
N ILE A 30 -11.10 1.07 -17.01
CA ILE A 30 -11.67 1.91 -18.09
C ILE A 30 -13.09 1.48 -18.47
N PRO A 31 -13.41 0.16 -18.64
CA PRO A 31 -14.74 -0.27 -19.03
C PRO A 31 -15.79 -0.17 -17.90
N TRP A 32 -15.38 0.09 -16.66
CA TRP A 32 -16.30 0.17 -15.53
C TRP A 32 -17.13 1.45 -15.56
N THR A 33 -18.35 1.37 -15.07
CA THR A 33 -19.25 2.52 -14.97
C THR A 33 -18.75 3.49 -13.90
N THR A 34 -18.97 4.78 -14.10
CA THR A 34 -18.66 5.80 -13.10
C THR A 34 -19.88 6.12 -12.27
N GLY A 35 -19.72 6.23 -10.95
CA GLY A 35 -20.77 6.59 -10.00
C GLY A 35 -20.24 7.42 -8.84
N THR A 36 -21.15 7.83 -7.96
CA THR A 36 -20.85 8.57 -6.72
C THR A 36 -21.53 7.89 -5.53
N ALA A 37 -20.87 7.88 -4.38
CA ALA A 37 -21.45 7.40 -3.13
C ALA A 37 -22.56 8.37 -2.63
N PRO A 38 -23.54 7.90 -1.83
CA PRO A 38 -23.77 6.50 -1.46
C PRO A 38 -24.28 5.60 -2.60
N PHE A 39 -23.83 4.34 -2.58
CA PHE A 39 -24.22 3.29 -3.53
C PHE A 39 -25.30 2.40 -2.95
N GLY A 40 -26.20 1.86 -3.78
CA GLY A 40 -27.18 0.89 -3.31
C GLY A 40 -28.49 0.88 -4.09
N TYR A 41 -29.52 0.34 -3.45
CA TYR A 41 -30.92 0.39 -3.91
C TYR A 41 -31.85 0.16 -2.72
N GLY A 42 -33.16 0.48 -2.90
CA GLY A 42 -34.21 0.24 -1.92
C GLY A 42 -34.17 1.16 -0.70
N ARG A 43 -33.29 2.18 -0.69
CA ARG A 43 -33.17 3.15 0.42
C ARG A 43 -33.08 4.59 -0.09
N GLU A 44 -33.47 5.53 0.77
CA GLU A 44 -33.29 6.95 0.53
C GLU A 44 -31.80 7.33 0.64
N GLY A 45 -31.42 8.42 -0.04
CA GLY A 45 -30.06 8.96 -0.01
C GLY A 45 -29.09 8.32 -0.99
N VAL A 46 -29.42 7.20 -1.63
CA VAL A 46 -28.59 6.57 -2.67
C VAL A 46 -28.39 7.51 -3.85
N GLN A 47 -27.15 7.73 -4.25
CA GLN A 47 -26.77 8.54 -5.41
C GLN A 47 -26.53 7.67 -6.65
N THR A 48 -25.85 6.52 -6.48
CA THR A 48 -25.67 5.54 -7.56
C THR A 48 -26.54 4.32 -7.27
N MET A 49 -27.59 4.17 -8.07
CA MET A 49 -28.64 3.17 -7.84
C MET A 49 -28.38 1.90 -8.66
N PHE A 50 -28.40 0.74 -7.97
CA PHE A 50 -28.36 -0.59 -8.57
C PHE A 50 -29.77 -1.16 -8.75
N GLY A 51 -30.62 -0.48 -9.52
CA GLY A 51 -32.06 -0.76 -9.61
C GLY A 51 -32.42 -2.15 -10.16
N ASP A 52 -31.49 -2.82 -10.81
CA ASP A 52 -31.64 -4.18 -11.34
C ASP A 52 -30.93 -5.26 -10.52
N MET A 53 -30.42 -4.93 -9.31
CA MET A 53 -29.67 -5.90 -8.50
C MET A 53 -30.58 -7.02 -7.98
N ARG A 54 -31.75 -6.67 -7.48
CA ARG A 54 -32.68 -7.64 -6.88
C ARG A 54 -33.02 -8.77 -7.84
N ASN A 55 -32.82 -10.02 -7.41
CA ASN A 55 -33.01 -11.28 -8.16
C ASN A 55 -32.04 -11.49 -9.35
N ASN A 56 -31.04 -10.62 -9.56
CA ASN A 56 -30.10 -10.75 -10.67
C ASN A 56 -28.67 -11.01 -10.22
N PHE A 57 -28.16 -10.26 -9.23
CA PHE A 57 -26.79 -10.43 -8.70
C PHE A 57 -26.75 -10.04 -7.22
N THR A 58 -25.73 -10.52 -6.50
CA THR A 58 -25.59 -10.33 -5.05
C THR A 58 -24.40 -9.45 -4.66
N THR A 59 -23.54 -9.09 -5.61
CA THR A 59 -22.33 -8.32 -5.30
C THR A 59 -22.09 -7.16 -6.25
N VAL A 60 -21.30 -6.18 -5.80
CA VAL A 60 -20.84 -5.04 -6.59
C VAL A 60 -19.37 -4.75 -6.27
N TYR A 61 -18.57 -4.56 -7.30
CA TYR A 61 -17.18 -4.13 -7.20
C TYR A 61 -17.09 -2.62 -7.33
N LEU A 62 -16.33 -1.99 -6.44
CA LEU A 62 -16.09 -0.55 -6.45
C LEU A 62 -14.59 -0.28 -6.44
N ARG A 63 -14.15 0.77 -7.14
CA ARG A 63 -12.77 1.27 -7.13
C ARG A 63 -12.77 2.78 -7.03
N HIS A 64 -11.91 3.31 -6.18
CA HIS A 64 -11.71 4.74 -6.01
C HIS A 64 -10.23 5.09 -5.98
N GLU A 65 -9.88 6.11 -6.75
CA GLU A 65 -8.52 6.60 -6.80
C GLU A 65 -8.30 7.68 -5.73
N ILE A 66 -7.28 7.49 -4.92
CA ILE A 66 -6.80 8.47 -3.96
C ILE A 66 -5.35 8.84 -4.28
N GLU A 67 -4.99 10.08 -4.03
CA GLU A 67 -3.64 10.60 -4.22
C GLU A 67 -3.04 10.94 -2.87
N LEU A 68 -1.86 10.42 -2.59
CA LEU A 68 -1.13 10.64 -1.35
C LEU A 68 0.20 11.32 -1.63
N ASP A 69 0.46 12.45 -0.97
CA ASP A 69 1.72 13.17 -1.19
C ASP A 69 2.91 12.35 -0.66
N SER A 70 2.81 11.83 0.54
CA SER A 70 3.81 10.91 1.11
C SER A 70 3.18 10.00 2.18
N PRO A 71 3.19 8.68 2.00
CA PRO A 71 2.76 7.75 3.05
C PRO A 71 3.63 7.80 4.32
N VAL A 72 4.88 8.23 4.20
CA VAL A 72 5.84 8.30 5.31
C VAL A 72 5.48 9.40 6.31
N SER A 73 4.98 10.55 5.82
CA SER A 73 4.53 11.65 6.67
C SER A 73 3.07 11.50 7.15
N MET A 74 2.43 10.39 6.80
CA MET A 74 1.05 10.10 7.18
C MET A 74 1.02 9.28 8.48
N GLY A 75 0.31 9.76 9.50
CA GLY A 75 0.14 9.04 10.75
C GLY A 75 -0.80 7.85 10.59
N SER A 76 -2.03 8.09 10.13
CA SER A 76 -3.03 7.04 9.93
C SER A 76 -4.04 7.40 8.85
N LEU A 77 -4.66 6.36 8.28
CA LEU A 77 -5.90 6.46 7.52
C LEU A 77 -7.08 6.13 8.42
N GLN A 78 -8.10 6.97 8.38
CA GLN A 78 -9.33 6.81 9.13
C GLN A 78 -10.46 6.50 8.14
N PHE A 79 -11.07 5.36 8.33
CA PHE A 79 -12.18 4.87 7.52
C PHE A 79 -13.45 4.94 8.34
N HIS A 80 -14.52 5.41 7.72
CA HIS A 80 -15.86 5.33 8.27
C HIS A 80 -16.81 4.92 7.15
N ALA A 81 -17.48 3.79 7.33
CA ALA A 81 -18.45 3.26 6.37
C ALA A 81 -19.81 3.07 7.02
N THR A 82 -20.85 3.45 6.27
CA THR A 82 -22.23 3.03 6.52
C THR A 82 -22.55 1.98 5.48
N TYR A 83 -22.97 0.78 5.89
CA TYR A 83 -23.12 -0.37 5.00
C TYR A 83 -24.32 -1.25 5.35
N ASP A 84 -24.75 -2.01 4.35
CA ASP A 84 -25.80 -3.03 4.40
C ASP A 84 -25.60 -3.99 3.19
N ASP A 85 -25.33 -5.30 3.27
CA ASP A 85 -25.20 -6.19 4.45
C ASP A 85 -23.72 -6.43 4.84
N GLY A 86 -22.80 -6.51 3.87
CA GLY A 86 -21.38 -6.79 4.12
C GLY A 86 -20.46 -6.25 3.03
N PHE A 87 -19.19 -6.07 3.38
CA PHE A 87 -18.17 -5.61 2.43
C PHE A 87 -16.76 -6.07 2.81
N ALA A 88 -15.89 -6.12 1.82
CA ALA A 88 -14.44 -6.19 2.03
C ALA A 88 -13.77 -4.99 1.35
N ILE A 89 -12.68 -4.50 1.95
CA ILE A 89 -11.95 -3.31 1.49
C ILE A 89 -10.45 -3.57 1.41
N TRP A 90 -9.85 -3.11 0.34
CA TRP A 90 -8.41 -3.20 0.06
C TRP A 90 -7.82 -1.84 -0.28
N ILE A 91 -6.52 -1.67 -0.02
CA ILE A 91 -5.72 -0.62 -0.64
C ILE A 91 -4.62 -1.28 -1.47
N ASN A 92 -4.60 -1.00 -2.77
CA ASN A 92 -3.63 -1.54 -3.73
C ASN A 92 -3.46 -3.07 -3.64
N GLY A 93 -4.55 -3.81 -3.37
CA GLY A 93 -4.56 -5.27 -3.19
C GLY A 93 -4.26 -5.77 -1.78
N PHE A 94 -3.93 -4.90 -0.82
CA PHE A 94 -3.78 -5.27 0.58
C PHE A 94 -5.14 -5.18 1.30
N GLU A 95 -5.65 -6.32 1.79
CA GLU A 95 -6.93 -6.38 2.50
C GLU A 95 -6.84 -5.66 3.85
N LEU A 96 -7.65 -4.63 4.04
CA LEU A 96 -7.74 -3.86 5.28
C LEU A 96 -8.76 -4.42 6.25
N ALA A 97 -9.92 -4.80 5.71
CA ALA A 97 -11.02 -5.29 6.51
C ALA A 97 -11.97 -6.14 5.68
N ARG A 98 -12.66 -7.01 6.39
CA ARG A 98 -13.74 -7.84 5.91
C ARG A 98 -14.85 -7.81 6.95
N VAL A 99 -16.02 -7.31 6.59
CA VAL A 99 -17.12 -7.01 7.52
C VAL A 99 -18.39 -7.70 7.05
N GLY A 100 -19.00 -8.51 7.93
CA GLY A 100 -20.21 -9.26 7.61
C GLY A 100 -20.03 -10.34 6.54
N LEU A 101 -18.82 -10.84 6.32
CA LEU A 101 -18.50 -11.80 5.27
C LEU A 101 -17.85 -13.07 5.82
N PRO A 102 -18.01 -14.22 5.12
CA PRO A 102 -17.32 -15.44 5.48
C PRO A 102 -15.82 -15.34 5.25
N ALA A 103 -15.06 -16.24 5.90
CA ALA A 103 -13.65 -16.45 5.60
C ALA A 103 -13.47 -17.10 4.21
N GLY A 104 -12.27 -16.94 3.62
CA GLY A 104 -11.92 -17.53 2.34
C GLY A 104 -12.17 -16.64 1.14
N GLU A 105 -12.40 -17.24 -0.02
CA GLU A 105 -12.61 -16.51 -1.28
C GLU A 105 -13.92 -15.71 -1.27
N LEU A 106 -13.92 -14.59 -1.96
CA LEU A 106 -15.05 -13.69 -2.15
C LEU A 106 -15.44 -13.67 -3.64
N PRO A 107 -16.21 -14.67 -4.13
CA PRO A 107 -16.58 -14.75 -5.53
C PRO A 107 -17.66 -13.72 -5.90
N PHE A 108 -17.82 -13.43 -7.20
CA PHE A 108 -18.83 -12.50 -7.73
C PHE A 108 -20.27 -12.83 -7.30
N ASN A 109 -20.59 -14.09 -7.05
CA ASN A 109 -21.89 -14.57 -6.60
C ASN A 109 -21.93 -14.89 -5.09
N GLY A 110 -20.95 -14.40 -4.34
CA GLY A 110 -20.87 -14.53 -2.90
C GLY A 110 -22.03 -13.83 -2.17
N ARG A 111 -22.10 -14.03 -0.87
CA ARG A 111 -23.15 -13.47 -0.01
C ARG A 111 -22.57 -13.04 1.32
N ALA A 112 -23.15 -12.01 1.92
CA ALA A 112 -22.90 -11.64 3.29
C ALA A 112 -23.40 -12.74 4.25
N SER A 113 -22.74 -12.85 5.41
CA SER A 113 -23.04 -13.86 6.43
C SER A 113 -24.27 -13.53 7.27
N GLU A 114 -24.58 -12.24 7.40
CA GLU A 114 -25.64 -11.73 8.27
C GLU A 114 -26.47 -10.70 7.51
N SER A 115 -27.78 -10.70 7.72
CA SER A 115 -28.66 -9.66 7.22
C SER A 115 -29.15 -8.77 8.36
N ASP A 116 -29.26 -7.49 8.11
CA ASP A 116 -29.91 -6.53 8.97
C ASP A 116 -31.02 -5.76 8.24
N PHE A 117 -31.93 -5.22 9.01
CA PHE A 117 -33.02 -4.37 8.50
C PHE A 117 -32.63 -2.88 8.44
N ALA A 118 -31.41 -2.53 8.89
CA ALA A 118 -30.93 -1.16 8.91
C ALA A 118 -29.44 -1.10 8.62
N PRO A 119 -28.93 -0.05 7.97
CA PRO A 119 -27.50 0.13 7.77
C PRO A 119 -26.75 0.16 9.10
N ARG A 120 -25.60 -0.48 9.09
CA ARG A 120 -24.64 -0.49 10.20
C ARG A 120 -23.51 0.48 9.92
N GLU A 121 -22.82 0.84 10.98
CA GLU A 121 -21.59 1.64 10.87
C GLU A 121 -20.36 0.80 11.19
N TRP A 122 -19.31 1.03 10.44
CA TRP A 122 -17.98 0.50 10.69
C TRP A 122 -16.97 1.62 10.63
N SER A 123 -16.02 1.61 11.56
CA SER A 123 -14.91 2.56 11.57
C SER A 123 -13.61 1.84 11.90
N ALA A 124 -12.55 2.28 11.26
CA ALA A 124 -11.19 1.82 11.57
C ALA A 124 -10.20 2.97 11.45
N ILE A 125 -9.23 2.99 12.35
CA ILE A 125 -8.05 3.84 12.27
C ILE A 125 -6.86 2.91 12.06
N VAL A 126 -6.25 3.00 10.90
CA VAL A 126 -5.14 2.13 10.50
C VAL A 126 -3.89 2.97 10.33
N PRO A 127 -2.84 2.76 11.16
CA PRO A 127 -1.56 3.41 10.97
C PRO A 127 -1.04 3.18 9.55
N ALA A 128 -0.59 4.23 8.86
CA ALA A 128 -0.10 4.14 7.49
C ALA A 128 1.03 3.12 7.35
N ALA A 129 1.89 3.02 8.36
CA ALA A 129 2.97 2.05 8.43
C ALA A 129 2.51 0.57 8.43
N LYS A 130 1.24 0.31 8.79
CA LYS A 130 0.63 -1.03 8.74
C LYS A 130 -0.08 -1.34 7.43
N ILE A 131 -0.11 -0.41 6.50
CA ILE A 131 -0.66 -0.60 5.16
C ILE A 131 0.53 -0.67 4.18
N PRO A 132 1.12 -1.85 4.01
CA PRO A 132 2.37 -1.98 3.26
C PRO A 132 2.21 -1.66 1.76
N SER A 133 0.99 -1.55 1.26
CA SER A 133 0.68 -1.24 -0.13
C SER A 133 0.60 0.26 -0.47
N LEU A 134 0.68 1.16 0.53
CA LEU A 134 0.66 2.59 0.27
C LEU A 134 1.92 3.07 -0.46
N VAL A 135 1.72 3.91 -1.44
CA VAL A 135 2.80 4.52 -2.22
C VAL A 135 2.57 6.03 -2.38
N PRO A 136 3.63 6.83 -2.61
CA PRO A 136 3.45 8.21 -3.05
C PRO A 136 2.67 8.28 -4.36
N GLY A 137 1.84 9.29 -4.51
CA GLY A 137 1.01 9.49 -5.69
C GLY A 137 -0.28 8.65 -5.66
N ARG A 138 -0.59 8.03 -6.79
CA ARG A 138 -1.83 7.30 -7.04
C ARG A 138 -1.92 6.00 -6.22
N ASN A 139 -3.02 5.86 -5.46
CA ASN A 139 -3.41 4.63 -4.76
C ASN A 139 -4.86 4.29 -5.09
N ILE A 140 -5.24 3.03 -4.94
CA ILE A 140 -6.59 2.54 -5.20
C ILE A 140 -7.20 1.99 -3.92
N VAL A 141 -8.36 2.51 -3.55
CA VAL A 141 -9.28 1.89 -2.60
C VAL A 141 -10.23 1.01 -3.40
N ALA A 142 -10.18 -0.29 -3.17
CA ALA A 142 -11.07 -1.27 -3.79
C ALA A 142 -12.06 -1.80 -2.76
N VAL A 143 -13.33 -1.92 -3.12
CA VAL A 143 -14.38 -2.44 -2.22
C VAL A 143 -15.22 -3.46 -2.98
N HIS A 144 -15.51 -4.58 -2.33
CA HIS A 144 -16.47 -5.58 -2.81
C HIS A 144 -17.65 -5.62 -1.86
N LEU A 145 -18.82 -5.26 -2.36
CA LEU A 145 -20.07 -5.22 -1.60
C LEU A 145 -20.83 -6.54 -1.76
N PHE A 146 -21.51 -6.95 -0.71
CA PHE A 146 -22.26 -8.21 -0.69
C PHE A 146 -23.62 -8.01 -0.06
N ASN A 147 -24.63 -8.54 -0.74
CA ASN A 147 -25.96 -8.74 -0.20
C ASN A 147 -26.08 -10.15 0.41
N THR A 148 -26.94 -10.35 1.38
CA THR A 148 -27.17 -11.68 1.99
C THR A 148 -27.95 -12.61 1.09
N ARG A 149 -28.85 -12.08 0.25
CA ARG A 149 -29.77 -12.88 -0.60
C ARG A 149 -30.03 -12.18 -1.94
N PRO A 150 -30.29 -12.97 -2.99
CA PRO A 150 -30.65 -12.39 -4.29
C PRO A 150 -31.94 -11.57 -4.27
N ASP A 151 -32.89 -11.95 -3.40
CA ASP A 151 -34.21 -11.30 -3.28
C ASP A 151 -34.25 -10.19 -2.21
N SER A 152 -33.10 -9.82 -1.63
CA SER A 152 -33.03 -8.71 -0.68
C SER A 152 -33.67 -7.45 -1.24
N THR A 153 -34.27 -6.66 -0.36
CA THR A 153 -35.05 -5.46 -0.75
C THR A 153 -34.15 -4.24 -0.91
N ASP A 154 -32.93 -4.29 -0.40
CA ASP A 154 -32.01 -3.17 -0.33
C ASP A 154 -30.55 -3.58 -0.29
N LEU A 155 -29.70 -2.59 -0.50
CA LEU A 155 -28.26 -2.55 -0.28
C LEU A 155 -27.89 -1.09 -0.04
N PHE A 156 -26.93 -0.84 0.84
CA PHE A 156 -26.41 0.51 1.05
C PHE A 156 -24.92 0.48 1.34
N PHE A 157 -24.19 1.41 0.73
CA PHE A 157 -22.77 1.63 1.04
C PHE A 157 -22.36 3.08 0.82
N ASP A 158 -21.81 3.65 1.87
CA ASP A 158 -21.10 4.93 1.85
C ASP A 158 -19.77 4.79 2.56
N LEU A 159 -18.74 5.43 2.07
CA LEU A 159 -17.40 5.39 2.65
C LEU A 159 -16.78 6.78 2.67
N SER A 160 -16.40 7.24 3.84
CA SER A 160 -15.51 8.37 4.02
C SER A 160 -14.11 7.89 4.40
N LEU A 161 -13.12 8.56 3.83
CA LEU A 161 -11.71 8.33 4.10
C LEU A 161 -11.03 9.66 4.40
N THR A 162 -10.39 9.73 5.56
CA THR A 162 -9.57 10.87 5.96
C THR A 162 -8.17 10.38 6.37
N SER A 163 -7.20 11.29 6.34
CA SER A 163 -5.85 11.00 6.82
C SER A 163 -5.50 11.94 7.96
N SER A 164 -4.81 11.42 8.99
CA SER A 164 -4.09 12.25 9.93
C SER A 164 -2.65 12.43 9.46
N GLN A 165 -2.07 13.58 9.75
CA GLN A 165 -0.62 13.75 9.64
C GLN A 165 0.04 13.00 10.80
N SER A 166 1.21 12.44 10.55
CA SER A 166 2.12 12.07 11.62
C SER A 166 2.53 13.34 12.38
N THR A 167 2.54 13.30 13.69
CA THR A 167 3.17 14.37 14.46
C THR A 167 4.69 14.34 14.22
N ASP A 168 5.28 15.51 14.12
CA ASP A 168 6.71 15.76 13.96
C ASP A 168 6.95 17.05 14.74
N ALA A 169 7.14 16.89 16.06
CA ALA A 169 7.09 17.99 17.01
C ALA A 169 8.33 18.89 16.95
N ASP A 170 9.48 18.37 16.56
CA ASP A 170 10.71 19.13 16.38
C ASP A 170 11.00 19.53 14.92
N SER A 171 10.13 19.07 13.99
CA SER A 171 10.14 19.44 12.57
C SER A 171 11.40 19.02 11.81
N ASP A 172 11.99 17.89 12.17
CA ASP A 172 13.20 17.34 11.57
C ASP A 172 12.94 16.34 10.43
N LYS A 173 11.65 16.02 10.18
CA LYS A 173 11.11 15.08 9.19
C LYS A 173 11.18 13.61 9.59
N LEU A 174 11.49 13.30 10.83
CA LEU A 174 11.19 12.02 11.43
C LEU A 174 9.84 12.12 12.17
N PRO A 175 8.91 11.17 11.99
CA PRO A 175 7.67 11.18 12.76
C PRO A 175 7.92 10.85 14.23
N ASP A 176 7.24 11.55 15.16
CA ASP A 176 7.33 11.30 16.61
C ASP A 176 7.17 9.81 16.96
N GLU A 177 6.22 9.10 16.31
CA GLU A 177 5.99 7.67 16.58
C GLU A 177 7.22 6.81 16.19
N TRP A 178 7.91 7.20 15.12
CA TRP A 178 9.11 6.54 14.65
C TRP A 178 10.29 6.77 15.63
N GLU A 179 10.47 8.01 16.07
CA GLU A 179 11.49 8.41 17.06
C GLU A 179 11.26 7.75 18.41
N GLN A 180 9.98 7.70 18.88
CA GLN A 180 9.61 7.00 20.10
C GLN A 180 10.00 5.51 20.06
N ARG A 181 10.10 4.89 18.90
CA ARG A 181 10.59 3.53 18.77
C ARG A 181 12.08 3.44 19.08
N VAL A 182 12.88 4.38 18.58
CA VAL A 182 14.31 4.50 18.90
C VAL A 182 14.52 4.75 20.39
N ILE A 183 13.78 5.72 20.97
CA ILE A 183 13.86 6.06 22.39
C ILE A 183 13.57 4.84 23.28
N ARG A 184 12.51 4.08 22.96
CA ARG A 184 12.15 2.88 23.75
C ARG A 184 13.16 1.74 23.63
N ALA A 185 13.94 1.68 22.57
CA ALA A 185 14.98 0.67 22.37
C ALA A 185 16.30 1.07 23.04
N ASN A 186 16.49 2.36 23.35
CA ASN A 186 17.67 2.85 24.02
C ASN A 186 17.60 2.54 25.52
N LEU A 187 18.50 1.68 25.98
CA LEU A 187 18.57 1.26 27.40
C LEU A 187 19.52 2.13 28.24
N ASP A 188 20.29 3.02 27.60
CA ASP A 188 21.38 3.76 28.23
C ASP A 188 21.05 5.23 28.52
N ASP A 189 19.77 5.63 28.35
CA ASP A 189 19.24 7.00 28.56
C ASP A 189 19.97 8.11 27.77
N ALA A 190 20.80 7.75 26.79
CA ALA A 190 21.52 8.69 25.93
C ALA A 190 20.58 9.42 24.95
N VAL A 191 19.46 8.78 24.61
CA VAL A 191 18.40 9.31 23.75
C VAL A 191 17.11 9.25 24.55
N SER A 192 16.64 10.38 25.05
CA SER A 192 15.52 10.47 26.01
C SER A 192 14.31 11.24 25.47
N SER A 193 14.50 12.03 24.43
CA SER A 193 13.47 12.86 23.80
C SER A 193 13.51 12.72 22.28
N ILE A 194 12.43 13.11 21.60
CA ILE A 194 12.37 13.12 20.13
C ILE A 194 13.47 13.99 19.53
N GLY A 195 13.79 15.15 20.08
CA GLY A 195 14.87 16.00 19.60
C GLY A 195 16.28 15.43 19.78
N ASP A 196 16.44 14.28 20.47
CA ASP A 196 17.72 13.57 20.57
C ASP A 196 17.90 12.53 19.42
N VAL A 197 16.82 12.21 18.68
CA VAL A 197 16.82 11.24 17.57
C VAL A 197 17.03 11.96 16.25
N LEU A 198 18.27 12.18 15.88
CA LEU A 198 18.56 12.97 14.68
C LEU A 198 18.44 12.15 13.38
N PRO A 199 17.94 12.76 12.27
CA PRO A 199 17.85 12.10 10.97
C PRO A 199 19.19 11.60 10.41
N SER A 200 20.30 12.22 10.85
CA SER A 200 21.65 11.88 10.42
C SER A 200 22.29 10.72 11.20
N ASP A 201 21.68 10.33 12.32
CA ASP A 201 22.25 9.31 13.19
C ASP A 201 21.93 7.91 12.66
N ASP A 202 22.80 6.98 12.97
CA ASP A 202 22.69 5.55 12.71
C ASP A 202 22.61 4.87 14.08
N PHE A 203 21.38 4.67 14.58
CA PHE A 203 21.16 4.22 15.96
C PHE A 203 21.61 2.78 16.20
N ASP A 204 21.35 1.88 15.25
CA ASP A 204 21.68 0.45 15.40
C ASP A 204 23.04 0.07 14.79
N GLY A 205 23.72 1.02 14.13
CA GLY A 205 25.07 0.85 13.60
C GLY A 205 25.15 -0.01 12.33
N ASP A 206 24.07 -0.09 11.56
CA ASP A 206 24.01 -0.92 10.36
C ASP A 206 24.54 -0.23 9.09
N GLY A 207 24.81 1.07 9.16
CA GLY A 207 25.31 1.92 8.08
C GLY A 207 24.23 2.70 7.35
N LEU A 208 22.95 2.61 7.76
CA LEU A 208 21.86 3.46 7.32
C LEU A 208 21.55 4.50 8.39
N THR A 209 21.40 5.75 8.00
CA THR A 209 20.94 6.77 8.93
C THR A 209 19.44 6.64 9.19
N ASN A 210 18.97 7.16 10.31
CA ASN A 210 17.57 7.20 10.70
C ASN A 210 16.64 7.66 9.55
N ARG A 211 17.03 8.72 8.85
CA ARG A 211 16.31 9.21 7.68
C ARG A 211 16.25 8.19 6.54
N TRP A 212 17.37 7.51 6.26
CA TRP A 212 17.40 6.50 5.21
C TRP A 212 16.60 5.27 5.58
N GLU A 213 16.59 4.88 6.84
CA GLU A 213 15.81 3.76 7.32
C GLU A 213 14.31 4.04 7.25
N LEU A 214 13.86 5.23 7.67
CA LEU A 214 12.48 5.66 7.50
C LEU A 214 12.05 5.58 6.02
N ALA A 215 12.87 6.11 5.12
CA ALA A 215 12.61 6.08 3.68
C ALA A 215 12.64 4.64 3.11
N ALA A 216 13.60 3.84 3.55
CA ALA A 216 13.79 2.46 3.10
C ALA A 216 12.73 1.50 3.67
N GLY A 217 12.07 1.87 4.78
CA GLY A 217 11.17 0.99 5.52
C GLY A 217 11.93 -0.12 6.26
N THR A 218 13.17 0.17 6.67
CA THR A 218 13.97 -0.68 7.55
C THR A 218 13.65 -0.39 9.01
N ASP A 219 14.20 -1.17 9.91
CA ASP A 219 13.95 -1.08 11.33
C ASP A 219 15.12 -0.37 12.02
N PRO A 220 14.95 0.87 12.55
CA PRO A 220 16.03 1.68 13.09
C PRO A 220 16.66 1.14 14.38
N VAL A 221 16.17 0.02 14.87
CA VAL A 221 16.68 -0.61 16.10
C VAL A 221 17.14 -2.05 15.86
N ASN A 222 17.28 -2.44 14.58
CA ASN A 222 17.65 -3.79 14.20
C ASN A 222 18.75 -3.77 13.12
N PRO A 223 20.04 -3.97 13.47
CA PRO A 223 21.16 -3.88 12.54
C PRO A 223 21.16 -4.94 11.43
N PHE A 224 20.25 -5.89 11.48
CA PHE A 224 20.04 -6.88 10.42
C PHE A 224 18.97 -6.46 9.41
N SER A 225 18.29 -5.34 9.62
CA SER A 225 17.22 -4.84 8.77
C SER A 225 17.71 -4.03 7.56
N ALA A 226 19.01 -3.82 7.41
CA ALA A 226 19.61 -3.05 6.31
C ALA A 226 19.30 -3.61 4.93
N ILE A 227 19.13 -2.71 3.95
CA ILE A 227 19.11 -3.10 2.54
C ILE A 227 20.55 -3.16 2.03
N ARG A 228 21.04 -4.35 1.77
CA ARG A 228 22.42 -4.60 1.33
C ARG A 228 22.44 -5.13 -0.11
N LEU A 229 23.13 -4.40 -0.98
CA LEU A 229 23.41 -4.88 -2.33
C LEU A 229 24.62 -5.84 -2.28
N LYS A 230 24.41 -7.10 -2.64
CA LYS A 230 25.44 -8.14 -2.67
C LYS A 230 25.77 -8.48 -4.12
N ALA A 231 27.05 -8.65 -4.41
CA ALA A 231 27.52 -9.21 -5.67
C ALA A 231 27.86 -10.70 -5.47
N GLU A 232 27.30 -11.55 -6.30
CA GLU A 232 27.53 -12.99 -6.25
C GLU A 232 27.56 -13.61 -7.65
N ARG A 233 27.81 -14.92 -7.76
CA ARG A 233 27.71 -15.66 -9.00
C ARG A 233 26.47 -16.52 -8.99
N GLY A 234 25.69 -16.44 -10.06
CA GLY A 234 24.58 -17.34 -10.31
C GLY A 234 25.04 -18.80 -10.48
N ARG A 235 24.10 -19.73 -10.50
CA ARG A 235 24.39 -21.16 -10.67
C ARG A 235 25.07 -21.49 -12.00
N ASP A 236 24.89 -20.66 -13.00
CA ASP A 236 25.52 -20.71 -14.34
C ASP A 236 26.90 -19.98 -14.40
N GLY A 237 27.36 -19.44 -13.25
CA GLY A 237 28.59 -18.67 -13.18
C GLY A 237 28.46 -17.18 -13.56
N THR A 238 27.29 -16.73 -14.01
CA THR A 238 27.03 -15.33 -14.38
C THR A 238 27.11 -14.43 -13.17
N PRO A 239 27.87 -13.30 -13.20
CA PRO A 239 27.83 -12.31 -12.12
C PRO A 239 26.44 -11.70 -11.98
N GLN A 240 25.95 -11.59 -10.75
CA GLN A 240 24.64 -11.02 -10.46
C GLN A 240 24.69 -10.15 -9.20
N LEU A 241 23.77 -9.20 -9.13
CA LEU A 241 23.51 -8.38 -7.95
C LEU A 241 22.23 -8.86 -7.28
N GLN A 242 22.28 -8.94 -5.95
CA GLN A 242 21.16 -9.41 -5.14
C GLN A 242 20.93 -8.46 -3.96
N TRP A 243 19.66 -8.24 -3.62
CA TRP A 243 19.25 -7.50 -2.42
C TRP A 243 17.85 -7.92 -1.96
N GLN A 244 17.57 -7.72 -0.68
CA GLN A 244 16.23 -7.89 -0.14
C GLN A 244 15.44 -6.61 -0.34
N ALA A 245 14.55 -6.59 -1.33
CA ALA A 245 13.66 -5.47 -1.58
C ALA A 245 12.58 -5.40 -0.49
N LYS A 246 12.41 -4.24 0.12
CA LYS A 246 11.31 -3.99 1.06
C LYS A 246 9.99 -3.74 0.31
N PRO A 247 8.85 -4.06 0.91
CA PRO A 247 7.55 -3.82 0.28
C PRO A 247 7.38 -2.36 -0.13
N HIS A 248 6.74 -2.16 -1.27
CA HIS A 248 6.29 -0.85 -1.78
C HIS A 248 7.39 0.19 -2.01
N ARG A 249 8.64 -0.23 -2.13
CA ARG A 249 9.76 0.65 -2.47
C ARG A 249 10.15 0.47 -3.92
N VAL A 250 10.35 1.59 -4.60
CA VAL A 250 10.87 1.61 -5.98
C VAL A 250 12.38 1.79 -5.92
N TYR A 251 13.09 0.86 -6.50
CA TYR A 251 14.55 0.88 -6.54
C TYR A 251 15.06 1.22 -7.93
N GLN A 252 16.11 2.00 -8.00
CA GLN A 252 16.94 2.15 -9.19
C GLN A 252 18.31 1.54 -8.94
N LEU A 253 18.68 0.60 -9.78
CA LEU A 253 20.08 0.16 -9.85
C LEU A 253 20.85 1.19 -10.69
N GLN A 254 21.87 1.75 -10.10
CA GLN A 254 22.74 2.72 -10.75
C GLN A 254 24.15 2.19 -10.81
N GLY A 255 24.84 2.51 -11.90
CA GLY A 255 26.23 2.12 -12.11
C GLY A 255 27.10 3.27 -12.56
N LYS A 256 28.42 3.15 -12.31
CA LYS A 256 29.44 4.00 -12.93
C LYS A 256 30.75 3.26 -13.09
N ARG A 257 31.53 3.63 -14.12
CA ARG A 257 32.79 2.95 -14.44
C ARG A 257 33.94 3.33 -13.52
N ARG A 258 33.92 4.53 -12.91
CA ARG A 258 34.98 5.06 -12.03
C ARG A 258 34.35 5.76 -10.84
N LEU A 259 34.93 5.61 -9.65
CA LEU A 259 34.59 6.36 -8.44
C LEU A 259 35.24 7.75 -8.46
N ALA A 260 35.01 8.52 -9.51
CA ALA A 260 35.45 9.90 -9.58
C ALA A 260 34.24 10.84 -9.43
N ALA A 261 34.47 12.04 -8.87
CA ALA A 261 33.42 13.00 -8.58
C ALA A 261 32.75 13.51 -9.88
N ASP A 262 33.51 13.59 -10.95
CA ASP A 262 33.08 14.02 -12.29
C ASP A 262 32.32 12.95 -13.10
N THR A 263 32.32 11.70 -12.64
CA THR A 263 31.60 10.62 -13.32
C THR A 263 30.19 10.50 -12.72
N PRO A 264 29.13 10.78 -13.47
CA PRO A 264 27.76 10.66 -12.97
C PRO A 264 27.37 9.20 -12.76
N TRP A 265 26.42 8.98 -11.84
CA TRP A 265 25.74 7.69 -11.71
C TRP A 265 24.66 7.60 -12.81
N GLU A 266 24.73 6.54 -13.60
CA GLU A 266 23.77 6.23 -14.64
C GLU A 266 22.71 5.24 -14.10
N THR A 267 21.43 5.49 -14.33
CA THR A 267 20.38 4.53 -14.00
C THR A 267 20.41 3.41 -15.02
N LEU A 268 20.75 2.21 -14.58
CA LEU A 268 20.81 1.01 -15.40
C LEU A 268 19.45 0.34 -15.51
N GLN A 269 18.72 0.28 -14.39
CA GLN A 269 17.41 -0.34 -14.32
C GLN A 269 16.59 0.26 -13.18
N GLN A 270 15.28 0.40 -13.41
CA GLN A 270 14.30 0.70 -12.36
C GLN A 270 13.42 -0.53 -12.12
N PHE A 271 13.21 -0.85 -10.86
CA PHE A 271 12.43 -2.01 -10.44
C PHE A 271 11.08 -1.55 -9.93
N GLN A 272 10.03 -2.25 -10.36
CA GLN A 272 8.69 -2.04 -9.83
C GLN A 272 8.62 -2.40 -8.35
N PRO A 273 7.71 -1.79 -7.57
CA PRO A 273 7.54 -2.13 -6.17
C PRO A 273 7.22 -3.61 -5.97
N VAL A 274 7.70 -4.18 -4.87
CA VAL A 274 7.30 -5.51 -4.41
C VAL A 274 6.05 -5.36 -3.56
N PHE A 275 5.05 -6.21 -3.75
CA PHE A 275 3.80 -6.18 -2.99
C PHE A 275 3.71 -7.29 -1.93
N ALA A 276 4.69 -8.21 -1.87
CA ALA A 276 4.75 -9.22 -0.83
C ALA A 276 5.02 -8.57 0.54
N PRO A 277 4.25 -8.87 1.60
CA PRO A 277 4.40 -8.23 2.92
C PRO A 277 5.79 -8.39 3.55
N THR A 278 6.49 -9.48 3.23
CA THR A 278 7.84 -9.78 3.72
C THR A 278 8.96 -9.21 2.84
N GLY A 279 8.59 -8.50 1.75
CA GLY A 279 9.54 -8.12 0.73
C GLY A 279 9.91 -9.29 -0.20
N GLU A 280 10.85 -9.05 -1.09
CA GLU A 280 11.28 -10.02 -2.10
C GLU A 280 12.79 -9.98 -2.28
N ASN A 281 13.41 -11.14 -2.42
CA ASN A 281 14.81 -11.22 -2.81
C ASN A 281 14.93 -10.94 -4.32
N ARG A 282 15.47 -9.78 -4.67
CA ARG A 282 15.70 -9.35 -6.06
C ARG A 282 17.07 -9.79 -6.52
N VAL A 283 17.10 -10.35 -7.71
CA VAL A 283 18.35 -10.75 -8.39
C VAL A 283 18.35 -10.16 -9.79
N THR A 284 19.46 -9.56 -10.19
CA THR A 284 19.64 -9.05 -11.55
C THR A 284 21.01 -9.46 -12.11
N PRO A 285 21.05 -10.12 -13.27
CA PRO A 285 22.31 -10.45 -13.95
C PRO A 285 23.06 -9.19 -14.40
N LEU A 286 24.37 -9.23 -14.33
CA LEU A 286 25.26 -8.14 -14.77
C LEU A 286 25.67 -8.23 -16.25
N ASP A 287 25.34 -9.32 -16.92
CA ASP A 287 25.62 -9.52 -18.34
C ASP A 287 24.88 -8.55 -19.27
N HIS A 288 23.73 -8.05 -18.83
CA HIS A 288 22.98 -6.99 -19.53
C HIS A 288 23.69 -5.62 -19.49
N PHE A 289 24.62 -5.43 -18.57
CA PHE A 289 25.37 -4.18 -18.46
C PHE A 289 26.74 -4.37 -19.15
N GLN A 290 26.93 -3.76 -20.30
CA GLN A 290 28.11 -3.89 -21.20
C GLN A 290 29.48 -3.59 -20.55
N SER A 291 29.60 -3.53 -19.24
CA SER A 291 30.85 -3.28 -18.51
C SER A 291 31.21 -4.44 -17.60
N ARG A 292 32.37 -5.05 -17.87
CA ARG A 292 32.96 -6.13 -17.05
C ARG A 292 33.50 -5.67 -15.69
N SER A 293 33.51 -4.36 -15.44
CA SER A 293 33.92 -3.76 -14.16
C SER A 293 33.20 -2.44 -13.96
N GLY A 294 32.80 -2.17 -12.72
CA GLY A 294 32.08 -0.95 -12.36
C GLY A 294 31.71 -0.92 -10.90
N PHE A 295 31.17 0.22 -10.49
CA PHE A 295 30.60 0.43 -9.17
C PHE A 295 29.09 0.49 -9.31
N PHE A 296 28.38 -0.15 -8.39
CA PHE A 296 26.94 -0.25 -8.38
C PHE A 296 26.37 0.25 -7.07
N ARG A 297 25.21 0.88 -7.12
CA ARG A 297 24.42 1.24 -5.95
C ARG A 297 22.93 1.06 -6.20
N LEU A 298 22.19 0.85 -5.14
CA LEU A 298 20.74 1.01 -5.14
C LEU A 298 20.38 2.43 -4.72
N ARG A 299 19.42 3.02 -5.40
CA ARG A 299 18.79 4.28 -5.03
C ARG A 299 17.31 4.05 -4.84
N LEU A 300 16.73 4.59 -3.77
CA LEU A 300 15.28 4.68 -3.60
C LEU A 300 14.74 5.83 -4.44
N VAL A 301 13.61 5.61 -5.11
CA VAL A 301 12.91 6.63 -5.89
C VAL A 301 11.85 7.28 -5.00
N GLY A 302 11.86 8.60 -4.92
CA GLY A 302 10.95 9.37 -4.08
C GLY A 302 11.63 10.15 -2.94
N ASP A 303 12.94 9.95 -2.74
CA ASP A 303 13.74 10.72 -1.80
C ASP A 303 14.46 11.87 -2.50
N GLN A 304 13.88 13.07 -2.41
CA GLN A 304 14.55 14.36 -2.66
C GLN A 304 14.40 15.27 -1.46
#